data_88e25cf13b8425cae689c73ab035002e
#
_entry.id   88e25cf13b8425cae689c73ab035002e
#
_cell.length_a   1.000
_cell.length_b   1.000
_cell.length_c   1.000
_cell.angle_alpha   90.00
_cell.angle_beta   90.00
_cell.angle_gamma   90.00
#
_symmetry.space_group_name_H-M   'P 1'
#
loop_
_entity.id
_entity.type
_entity.pdbx_description
1 polymer ?
#
loop_
_entity_poly.entity_id
_entity_poly.type
_entity_poly.pdbx_seq_one_letter_code
_entity_poly.pdbx_strand_id
1 'polypeptide(L)'
;MAIVQISRITNRKGLLDDLPAPLAGAELGWATNTRQLFIGNGTIAEGAPVVGNTEILTEFTDIFELANGYTYKGQAGGYLVLTGPTADNPVTQTLQARLDSYAVATDFGIVGDGNTDNTVAINNALYQLYCRDAANPATRRGLFFPAGRYIVTGTLNIPTWANLYGDSLGGSVIVFETRVWSNLVAYDTGVTVEHEGLYYISLIPVPPGTGLGDSDYWQPTAEPMYIWRTADSNQNIDTAIGQNDGVPPTKISITDMTFETIDTEISAALMQDVSDSVFTNVTMVGPLTTATISSTSPDISAIRWASTPIYNDSNNQFIGCTFRGFRTGTYDDQPISSNTFTGCKFDTLYQGIYFSVADPSAGGATGTRIVGNTFDNIYAQGILLETVGLNVTAQNIFLDVGNQFGGVDSPVSAVIDFDADNNVSVGDQFARTEAIAKSSGIPCINIHNRINIAFEGSARFKLGSYQRDTGQTVTLSDSQTDTPLFNIDASVAKAFALDYTIVRGTGVRTGRFTVVSSTDGNNNIVYTDSGSENSDIGVSLGANELLGTITVVYTTTAIAQDAQLYYSFVQLA
;
A
#
# COMPACT_ATOMS: atom_id res chain seq x y z
N MET A 1 -73.69 -47.86 8.45
CA MET A 1 -72.41 -47.08 8.49
C MET A 1 -71.82 -47.23 9.88
N ALA A 2 -70.76 -48.03 10.07
CA ALA A 2 -70.14 -48.18 11.37
C ALA A 2 -69.33 -46.91 11.63
N ILE A 3 -69.63 -46.20 12.70
CA ILE A 3 -68.78 -45.08 13.17
C ILE A 3 -67.53 -45.72 13.75
N VAL A 4 -66.43 -45.60 13.05
CA VAL A 4 -65.12 -45.94 13.62
C VAL A 4 -64.82 -44.90 14.70
N GLN A 5 -64.91 -45.31 15.95
CA GLN A 5 -64.52 -44.49 17.09
C GLN A 5 -62.99 -44.32 17.03
N ILE A 6 -62.53 -43.16 16.66
CA ILE A 6 -61.10 -42.83 16.73
C ILE A 6 -60.71 -42.78 18.18
N SER A 7 -59.87 -43.71 18.61
CA SER A 7 -59.34 -43.75 19.98
C SER A 7 -58.60 -42.43 20.22
N ARG A 8 -58.86 -41.80 21.37
CA ARG A 8 -58.10 -40.57 21.76
C ARG A 8 -56.63 -40.96 22.00
N ILE A 9 -55.73 -40.52 21.13
CA ILE A 9 -54.31 -40.71 21.36
C ILE A 9 -53.89 -39.70 22.42
N THR A 10 -53.52 -40.16 23.60
CA THR A 10 -52.90 -39.31 24.64
C THR A 10 -51.38 -39.49 24.58
N ASN A 11 -50.71 -38.44 24.29
CA ASN A 11 -49.25 -38.42 24.35
C ASN A 11 -48.79 -38.33 25.81
N ARG A 12 -47.69 -38.98 26.17
CA ARG A 12 -47.04 -38.72 27.45
C ARG A 12 -46.53 -37.31 27.53
N LYS A 13 -46.59 -36.72 28.72
CA LYS A 13 -46.04 -35.39 29.01
C LYS A 13 -45.39 -35.33 30.38
N GLY A 14 -44.30 -34.65 30.52
CA GLY A 14 -43.57 -34.51 31.78
C GLY A 14 -42.42 -33.53 31.64
N LEU A 15 -41.57 -33.45 32.65
CA LEU A 15 -40.27 -32.78 32.48
C LEU A 15 -39.38 -33.66 31.60
N LEU A 16 -38.38 -33.10 31.00
CA LEU A 16 -37.43 -33.84 30.14
C LEU A 16 -36.81 -35.01 30.90
N ASP A 17 -36.38 -34.78 32.14
CA ASP A 17 -35.77 -35.79 33.01
C ASP A 17 -36.74 -36.91 33.47
N ASP A 18 -38.05 -36.66 33.41
CA ASP A 18 -39.11 -37.61 33.81
C ASP A 18 -39.63 -38.43 32.63
N LEU A 19 -39.23 -38.12 31.41
CA LEU A 19 -39.63 -38.92 30.25
C LEU A 19 -38.97 -40.30 30.28
N PRO A 20 -39.74 -41.39 30.07
CA PRO A 20 -39.12 -42.68 29.93
C PRO A 20 -38.08 -42.75 28.83
N ALA A 21 -36.95 -43.37 29.14
CA ALA A 21 -35.91 -43.64 28.17
C ALA A 21 -35.56 -45.14 28.17
N PRO A 22 -36.15 -45.94 27.26
CA PRO A 22 -36.95 -45.56 26.10
C PRO A 22 -38.45 -45.38 26.33
N LEU A 23 -39.10 -44.57 25.53
CA LEU A 23 -40.54 -44.65 25.26
C LEU A 23 -40.85 -45.93 24.48
N ALA A 24 -42.10 -46.42 24.52
CA ALA A 24 -42.48 -47.52 23.67
C ALA A 24 -42.36 -47.19 22.18
N GLY A 25 -42.21 -48.18 21.32
CA GLY A 25 -42.07 -47.94 19.87
C GLY A 25 -43.22 -47.10 19.32
N ALA A 26 -42.90 -46.02 18.62
CA ALA A 26 -43.81 -45.00 18.08
C ALA A 26 -44.64 -44.24 19.13
N GLU A 27 -44.37 -44.37 20.43
CA GLU A 27 -45.02 -43.58 21.48
C GLU A 27 -44.43 -42.13 21.44
N LEU A 28 -45.32 -41.12 21.52
CA LEU A 28 -44.94 -39.74 21.59
C LEU A 28 -44.83 -39.25 23.05
N GLY A 29 -43.74 -38.55 23.36
CA GLY A 29 -43.47 -37.91 24.64
C GLY A 29 -43.22 -36.40 24.46
N TRP A 30 -43.94 -35.57 25.26
CA TRP A 30 -43.76 -34.13 25.26
C TRP A 30 -43.05 -33.65 26.53
N ALA A 31 -41.86 -33.09 26.38
CA ALA A 31 -41.15 -32.43 27.46
C ALA A 31 -41.69 -31.01 27.64
N THR A 32 -42.38 -30.76 28.77
CA THR A 32 -43.11 -29.51 28.99
C THR A 32 -42.21 -28.33 29.36
N ASN A 33 -41.08 -28.61 30.00
CA ASN A 33 -40.09 -27.61 30.40
C ASN A 33 -39.19 -27.12 29.24
N THR A 34 -38.86 -28.03 28.34
CA THR A 34 -38.01 -27.72 27.17
C THR A 34 -38.79 -27.54 25.86
N ARG A 35 -40.11 -27.87 25.87
CA ARG A 35 -41.02 -27.85 24.71
C ARG A 35 -40.53 -28.72 23.54
N GLN A 36 -39.91 -29.86 23.88
CA GLN A 36 -39.40 -30.83 22.93
C GLN A 36 -40.34 -31.99 22.77
N LEU A 37 -40.44 -32.54 21.57
CA LEU A 37 -41.24 -33.71 21.23
C LEU A 37 -40.35 -34.88 20.90
N PHE A 38 -40.60 -36.02 21.51
CA PHE A 38 -39.86 -37.27 21.29
C PHE A 38 -40.77 -38.36 20.77
N ILE A 39 -40.19 -39.29 20.00
CA ILE A 39 -40.82 -40.55 19.58
C ILE A 39 -39.95 -41.72 20.02
N GLY A 40 -40.55 -42.74 20.62
CA GLY A 40 -39.84 -43.95 20.99
C GLY A 40 -39.40 -44.75 19.76
N ASN A 41 -38.15 -45.17 19.73
CA ASN A 41 -37.59 -45.94 18.61
C ASN A 41 -38.07 -47.39 18.58
N GLY A 42 -38.67 -47.91 19.71
CA GLY A 42 -39.00 -49.32 19.86
C GLY A 42 -37.80 -50.17 20.30
N THR A 43 -37.98 -51.48 20.24
CA THR A 43 -36.94 -52.43 20.60
C THR A 43 -36.22 -53.02 19.40
N ILE A 44 -35.06 -53.63 19.63
CA ILE A 44 -34.31 -54.33 18.58
C ILE A 44 -35.14 -55.46 17.96
N ALA A 45 -35.99 -56.13 18.78
CA ALA A 45 -36.92 -57.19 18.33
C ALA A 45 -38.00 -56.64 17.37
N GLU A 46 -38.33 -55.36 17.45
CA GLU A 46 -39.25 -54.65 16.56
C GLU A 46 -38.55 -54.09 15.33
N GLY A 47 -37.24 -54.31 15.21
CA GLY A 47 -36.41 -53.81 14.07
C GLY A 47 -35.81 -52.42 14.24
N ALA A 48 -35.84 -51.84 15.44
CA ALA A 48 -35.20 -50.57 15.69
C ALA A 48 -33.68 -50.74 15.65
N PRO A 49 -32.94 -49.89 14.88
CA PRO A 49 -31.48 -49.97 14.83
C PRO A 49 -30.81 -49.53 16.14
N VAL A 50 -31.48 -48.66 16.91
CA VAL A 50 -31.04 -48.17 18.23
C VAL A 50 -32.24 -48.04 19.15
N VAL A 51 -32.13 -48.61 20.38
CA VAL A 51 -33.13 -48.41 21.45
C VAL A 51 -32.97 -46.99 22.02
N GLY A 52 -34.07 -46.30 22.24
CA GLY A 52 -34.09 -44.98 22.82
C GLY A 52 -35.22 -44.10 22.28
N ASN A 53 -35.06 -42.81 22.42
CA ASN A 53 -36.01 -41.82 21.93
C ASN A 53 -35.34 -41.00 20.83
N THR A 54 -36.10 -40.74 19.76
CA THR A 54 -35.68 -39.80 18.71
C THR A 54 -36.43 -38.48 18.91
N GLU A 55 -35.72 -37.39 19.00
CA GLU A 55 -36.31 -36.05 19.06
C GLU A 55 -36.92 -35.68 17.71
N ILE A 56 -38.14 -35.19 17.72
CA ILE A 56 -38.80 -34.59 16.56
C ILE A 56 -38.56 -33.10 16.62
N LEU A 57 -37.96 -32.53 15.57
CA LEU A 57 -37.64 -31.11 15.52
C LEU A 57 -38.86 -30.23 15.73
N THR A 58 -38.78 -29.34 16.72
CA THR A 58 -39.78 -28.29 17.00
C THR A 58 -39.10 -26.92 16.86
N GLU A 59 -39.87 -25.83 16.94
CA GLU A 59 -39.32 -24.48 16.97
C GLU A 59 -38.44 -24.20 18.21
N PHE A 60 -38.49 -25.06 19.22
CA PHE A 60 -37.72 -24.96 20.47
C PHE A 60 -36.56 -25.96 20.53
N THR A 61 -36.37 -26.74 19.49
CA THR A 61 -35.24 -27.68 19.42
C THR A 61 -33.96 -26.91 19.11
N ASP A 62 -32.92 -27.10 19.92
CA ASP A 62 -31.61 -26.55 19.62
C ASP A 62 -30.98 -27.32 18.45
N ILE A 63 -31.09 -26.73 17.26
CA ILE A 63 -30.52 -27.30 16.03
C ILE A 63 -28.97 -27.34 16.07
N PHE A 64 -28.32 -26.53 16.89
CA PHE A 64 -26.86 -26.56 17.05
C PHE A 64 -26.43 -27.79 17.86
N GLU A 65 -27.22 -28.19 18.87
CA GLU A 65 -26.96 -29.38 19.65
C GLU A 65 -27.25 -30.65 18.84
N LEU A 66 -28.32 -30.66 18.06
CA LEU A 66 -28.64 -31.74 17.11
C LEU A 66 -27.57 -31.91 16.03
N ALA A 67 -26.88 -30.84 15.65
CA ALA A 67 -25.84 -30.86 14.65
C ALA A 67 -24.45 -31.28 15.18
N ASN A 68 -24.36 -31.79 16.42
CA ASN A 68 -23.09 -32.28 16.99
C ASN A 68 -22.45 -33.41 16.17
N GLY A 69 -23.23 -34.15 15.40
CA GLY A 69 -22.76 -35.19 14.49
C GLY A 69 -22.67 -34.79 13.02
N TYR A 70 -22.77 -33.49 12.70
CA TYR A 70 -22.74 -33.03 11.31
C TYR A 70 -21.39 -33.27 10.65
N THR A 71 -21.40 -34.08 9.60
CA THR A 71 -20.21 -34.32 8.77
C THR A 71 -20.29 -33.47 7.54
N TYR A 72 -19.45 -32.43 7.51
CA TYR A 72 -19.42 -31.50 6.38
C TYR A 72 -18.90 -32.19 5.12
N LYS A 73 -19.76 -32.27 4.08
CA LYS A 73 -19.45 -32.94 2.80
C LYS A 73 -18.95 -34.38 2.97
N GLY A 74 -19.57 -35.16 3.87
CA GLY A 74 -19.29 -36.57 4.00
C GLY A 74 -19.89 -37.40 2.86
N GLN A 75 -19.38 -38.62 2.68
CA GLN A 75 -19.77 -39.52 1.59
C GLN A 75 -21.26 -39.82 1.53
N ALA A 76 -21.92 -39.98 2.68
CA ALA A 76 -23.36 -40.24 2.77
C ALA A 76 -24.25 -39.11 2.23
N GLY A 77 -23.73 -37.91 2.06
CA GLY A 77 -24.44 -36.74 1.52
C GLY A 77 -24.46 -36.62 0.01
N GLY A 78 -23.82 -37.53 -0.72
CA GLY A 78 -23.77 -37.48 -2.20
C GLY A 78 -22.93 -36.34 -2.78
N TYR A 79 -22.02 -35.77 -2.02
CA TYR A 79 -21.16 -34.69 -2.47
C TYR A 79 -20.02 -35.18 -3.40
N LEU A 80 -19.68 -34.38 -4.42
CA LEU A 80 -18.59 -34.70 -5.33
C LEU A 80 -17.21 -34.54 -4.65
N VAL A 81 -17.11 -33.67 -3.64
CA VAL A 81 -15.91 -33.44 -2.87
C VAL A 81 -16.13 -33.89 -1.43
N LEU A 82 -15.30 -34.80 -0.96
CA LEU A 82 -15.30 -35.29 0.41
C LEU A 82 -14.29 -34.50 1.27
N THR A 83 -14.59 -34.34 2.55
CA THR A 83 -13.72 -33.68 3.52
C THR A 83 -13.10 -34.70 4.47
N GLY A 84 -11.88 -34.47 4.91
CA GLY A 84 -11.12 -35.34 5.79
C GLY A 84 -9.83 -35.81 5.15
N PRO A 85 -8.95 -36.49 5.91
CA PRO A 85 -7.67 -37.00 5.42
C PRO A 85 -7.82 -38.02 4.29
N THR A 86 -8.90 -38.81 4.34
CA THR A 86 -9.29 -39.73 3.27
C THR A 86 -10.82 -39.71 3.11
N ALA A 87 -11.31 -40.23 1.96
CA ALA A 87 -12.75 -40.38 1.73
C ALA A 87 -13.47 -41.23 2.81
N ASP A 88 -12.75 -42.18 3.40
CA ASP A 88 -13.28 -43.10 4.42
C ASP A 88 -13.19 -42.53 5.85
N ASN A 89 -12.48 -41.40 6.02
CA ASN A 89 -12.33 -40.73 7.31
C ASN A 89 -12.74 -39.24 7.21
N PRO A 90 -14.02 -38.93 6.99
CA PRO A 90 -14.48 -37.55 6.93
C PRO A 90 -14.36 -36.89 8.32
N VAL A 91 -14.00 -35.59 8.31
CA VAL A 91 -13.96 -34.79 9.55
C VAL A 91 -15.38 -34.41 9.93
N THR A 92 -15.78 -34.78 11.13
CA THR A 92 -17.05 -34.37 11.72
C THR A 92 -16.84 -33.11 12.56
N GLN A 93 -17.67 -32.10 12.34
CA GLN A 93 -17.70 -30.84 13.08
C GLN A 93 -19.13 -30.54 13.52
N THR A 94 -19.29 -29.80 14.60
CA THR A 94 -20.59 -29.22 14.95
C THR A 94 -20.95 -28.11 13.99
N LEU A 95 -22.23 -27.85 13.78
CA LEU A 95 -22.67 -26.68 13.01
C LEU A 95 -22.17 -25.38 13.65
N GLN A 96 -22.22 -25.31 15.00
CA GLN A 96 -21.67 -24.18 15.76
C GLN A 96 -20.19 -23.94 15.45
N ALA A 97 -19.35 -24.98 15.57
CA ALA A 97 -17.91 -24.84 15.27
C ALA A 97 -17.64 -24.39 13.82
N ARG A 98 -18.53 -24.78 12.89
CA ARG A 98 -18.43 -24.33 11.49
C ARG A 98 -18.83 -22.88 11.34
N LEU A 99 -19.88 -22.41 11.98
CA LEU A 99 -20.31 -21.02 11.97
C LEU A 99 -19.28 -20.12 12.68
N ASP A 100 -18.75 -20.55 13.82
CA ASP A 100 -17.75 -19.84 14.60
C ASP A 100 -16.40 -19.70 13.87
N SER A 101 -16.21 -20.43 12.77
CA SER A 101 -15.00 -20.28 11.95
C SER A 101 -14.97 -18.99 11.10
N TYR A 102 -16.11 -18.30 11.00
CA TYR A 102 -16.25 -17.04 10.25
C TYR A 102 -16.78 -15.95 11.18
N ALA A 103 -16.36 -14.71 10.96
CA ALA A 103 -16.92 -13.53 11.59
C ALA A 103 -17.49 -12.61 10.49
N VAL A 104 -18.73 -12.21 10.64
CA VAL A 104 -19.40 -11.31 9.70
C VAL A 104 -19.68 -9.99 10.41
N ALA A 105 -19.54 -8.87 9.71
CA ALA A 105 -19.76 -7.53 10.28
C ALA A 105 -21.14 -7.41 10.97
N THR A 106 -22.16 -8.03 10.40
CA THR A 106 -23.52 -8.06 10.97
C THR A 106 -23.61 -8.74 12.34
N ASP A 107 -22.72 -9.68 12.66
CA ASP A 107 -22.68 -10.36 13.97
C ASP A 107 -22.31 -9.41 15.10
N PHE A 108 -21.68 -8.28 14.76
CA PHE A 108 -21.26 -7.22 15.69
C PHE A 108 -22.18 -5.99 15.63
N GLY A 109 -23.33 -6.08 14.97
CA GLY A 109 -24.26 -4.97 14.81
C GLY A 109 -23.82 -3.92 13.79
N ILE A 110 -22.85 -4.24 12.92
CA ILE A 110 -22.41 -3.36 11.84
C ILE A 110 -23.42 -3.44 10.70
N VAL A 111 -23.92 -2.28 10.23
CA VAL A 111 -25.01 -2.20 9.26
C VAL A 111 -24.56 -1.43 8.01
N GLY A 112 -24.60 -2.07 6.85
CA GLY A 112 -24.19 -1.49 5.57
C GLY A 112 -25.32 -0.76 4.82
N ASP A 113 -26.15 0.03 5.52
CA ASP A 113 -27.34 0.69 4.98
C ASP A 113 -27.09 2.09 4.39
N GLY A 114 -25.85 2.58 4.48
CA GLY A 114 -25.46 3.91 4.01
C GLY A 114 -25.96 5.07 4.90
N ASN A 115 -26.41 4.80 6.12
CA ASN A 115 -26.95 5.81 7.03
C ASN A 115 -26.50 5.63 8.49
N THR A 116 -26.48 4.38 8.97
CA THR A 116 -26.11 4.07 10.36
C THR A 116 -24.62 4.29 10.57
N ASP A 117 -24.26 5.02 11.65
CA ASP A 117 -22.85 5.15 12.04
C ASP A 117 -22.33 3.85 12.65
N ASN A 118 -21.30 3.32 12.07
CA ASN A 118 -20.70 2.05 12.45
C ASN A 118 -19.35 2.20 13.18
N THR A 119 -18.92 3.41 13.48
CA THR A 119 -17.58 3.67 14.05
C THR A 119 -17.31 2.82 15.29
N VAL A 120 -18.21 2.85 16.26
CA VAL A 120 -18.07 2.11 17.52
C VAL A 120 -18.22 0.62 17.30
N ALA A 121 -19.20 0.20 16.49
CA ALA A 121 -19.44 -1.22 16.22
C ALA A 121 -18.23 -1.88 15.54
N ILE A 122 -17.63 -1.23 14.55
CA ILE A 122 -16.43 -1.73 13.86
C ILE A 122 -15.24 -1.77 14.84
N ASN A 123 -14.95 -0.69 15.58
CA ASN A 123 -13.86 -0.68 16.55
C ASN A 123 -14.02 -1.75 17.62
N ASN A 124 -15.25 -1.98 18.11
CA ASN A 124 -15.55 -3.04 19.06
C ASN A 124 -15.35 -4.44 18.45
N ALA A 125 -15.77 -4.66 17.20
CA ALA A 125 -15.54 -5.93 16.51
C ALA A 125 -14.03 -6.22 16.38
N LEU A 126 -13.24 -5.21 15.97
CA LEU A 126 -11.79 -5.31 15.88
C LEU A 126 -11.16 -5.64 17.24
N TYR A 127 -11.60 -4.98 18.30
CA TYR A 127 -11.14 -5.29 19.67
C TYR A 127 -11.46 -6.72 20.08
N GLN A 128 -12.70 -7.16 19.88
CA GLN A 128 -13.15 -8.50 20.25
C GLN A 128 -12.37 -9.62 19.53
N LEU A 129 -12.10 -9.41 18.23
CA LEU A 129 -11.47 -10.44 17.39
C LEU A 129 -9.94 -10.49 17.55
N TYR A 130 -9.28 -9.35 17.81
CA TYR A 130 -7.83 -9.26 17.70
C TYR A 130 -7.14 -8.82 19.00
N CYS A 131 -7.82 -8.09 19.88
CA CYS A 131 -7.19 -7.47 21.06
C CYS A 131 -7.59 -8.14 22.38
N ARG A 132 -8.84 -8.54 22.55
CA ARG A 132 -9.37 -9.09 23.81
C ARG A 132 -8.57 -10.28 24.36
N ASP A 133 -8.08 -11.14 23.47
CA ASP A 133 -7.20 -12.26 23.81
C ASP A 133 -6.04 -12.33 22.81
N ALA A 134 -5.26 -11.25 22.76
CA ALA A 134 -4.22 -11.05 21.76
C ALA A 134 -3.13 -12.15 21.78
N ALA A 135 -2.90 -12.77 22.94
CA ALA A 135 -1.94 -13.86 23.09
C ALA A 135 -2.39 -15.17 22.43
N ASN A 136 -3.70 -15.35 22.16
CA ASN A 136 -4.27 -16.59 21.64
C ASN A 136 -4.65 -16.45 20.13
N PRO A 137 -3.82 -16.93 19.20
CA PRO A 137 -4.14 -16.83 17.78
C PRO A 137 -5.40 -17.63 17.37
N ALA A 138 -5.87 -18.55 18.19
CA ALA A 138 -7.06 -19.34 17.91
C ALA A 138 -8.38 -18.52 18.01
N THR A 139 -8.35 -17.35 18.64
CA THR A 139 -9.53 -16.46 18.73
C THR A 139 -9.68 -15.56 17.50
N ARG A 140 -8.62 -15.39 16.72
CA ARG A 140 -8.62 -14.49 15.54
C ARG A 140 -9.43 -15.09 14.40
N ARG A 141 -10.29 -14.26 13.81
CA ARG A 141 -11.10 -14.61 12.62
C ARG A 141 -10.98 -13.49 11.59
N GLY A 142 -11.07 -13.84 10.32
CA GLY A 142 -11.26 -12.82 9.29
C GLY A 142 -12.64 -12.19 9.43
N LEU A 143 -12.72 -10.87 9.48
CA LEU A 143 -13.97 -10.12 9.55
C LEU A 143 -14.46 -9.80 8.14
N PHE A 144 -15.56 -10.43 7.75
CA PHE A 144 -16.20 -10.25 6.46
C PHE A 144 -17.19 -9.08 6.50
N PHE A 145 -17.05 -8.18 5.53
CA PHE A 145 -18.00 -7.10 5.28
C PHE A 145 -18.85 -7.47 4.06
N PRO A 146 -20.12 -7.83 4.21
CA PRO A 146 -21.03 -7.99 3.09
C PRO A 146 -21.11 -6.74 2.21
N ALA A 147 -21.66 -6.88 0.99
CA ALA A 147 -21.91 -5.73 0.14
C ALA A 147 -22.80 -4.69 0.86
N GLY A 148 -22.36 -3.44 0.89
CA GLY A 148 -23.05 -2.36 1.59
C GLY A 148 -22.19 -1.10 1.71
N ARG A 149 -22.81 -0.01 2.18
CA ARG A 149 -22.12 1.24 2.52
C ARG A 149 -22.17 1.42 4.04
N TYR A 150 -21.02 1.43 4.66
CA TYR A 150 -20.81 1.48 6.10
C TYR A 150 -20.33 2.88 6.48
N ILE A 151 -21.24 3.72 7.00
CA ILE A 151 -20.87 5.07 7.41
C ILE A 151 -20.04 5.01 8.70
N VAL A 152 -19.00 5.82 8.77
CA VAL A 152 -18.22 6.08 9.97
C VAL A 152 -18.02 7.58 10.15
N THR A 153 -18.11 8.08 11.38
CA THR A 153 -17.90 9.50 11.72
C THR A 153 -16.62 9.72 12.51
N GLY A 154 -15.97 8.66 12.93
CA GLY A 154 -14.70 8.65 13.63
C GLY A 154 -13.72 7.66 13.03
N THR A 155 -12.45 7.76 13.44
CA THR A 155 -11.36 6.92 12.93
C THR A 155 -11.48 5.48 13.39
N LEU A 156 -11.29 4.55 12.48
CA LEU A 156 -11.19 3.12 12.78
C LEU A 156 -9.75 2.77 13.19
N ASN A 157 -9.59 2.11 14.33
CA ASN A 157 -8.29 1.67 14.84
C ASN A 157 -8.06 0.20 14.48
N ILE A 158 -7.29 -0.06 13.44
CA ILE A 158 -7.05 -1.41 12.91
C ILE A 158 -5.85 -2.02 13.64
N PRO A 159 -6.07 -3.02 14.51
CA PRO A 159 -5.02 -3.58 15.34
C PRO A 159 -4.14 -4.56 14.58
N THR A 160 -3.01 -4.89 15.19
CA THR A 160 -2.14 -5.97 14.73
C THR A 160 -2.90 -7.27 14.50
N TRP A 161 -2.52 -8.02 13.45
CA TRP A 161 -3.16 -9.26 12.97
C TRP A 161 -4.59 -9.11 12.43
N ALA A 162 -5.13 -7.91 12.32
CA ALA A 162 -6.46 -7.73 11.74
C ALA A 162 -6.51 -8.29 10.31
N ASN A 163 -7.58 -9.02 10.02
CA ASN A 163 -7.85 -9.55 8.70
C ASN A 163 -9.27 -9.16 8.28
N LEU A 164 -9.37 -8.15 7.42
CA LEU A 164 -10.63 -7.60 6.94
C LEU A 164 -10.80 -7.93 5.46
N TYR A 165 -12.00 -8.34 5.07
CA TYR A 165 -12.27 -8.59 3.66
C TYR A 165 -13.71 -8.28 3.28
N GLY A 166 -13.87 -7.73 2.09
CA GLY A 166 -15.15 -7.37 1.51
C GLY A 166 -15.73 -8.43 0.58
N ASP A 167 -16.96 -8.21 0.14
CA ASP A 167 -17.63 -9.08 -0.83
C ASP A 167 -17.01 -8.94 -2.24
N SER A 168 -16.67 -7.71 -2.63
CA SER A 168 -16.05 -7.42 -3.91
C SER A 168 -15.52 -5.99 -3.94
N LEU A 169 -14.66 -5.71 -4.92
CA LEU A 169 -14.18 -4.35 -5.16
C LEU A 169 -15.37 -3.42 -5.48
N GLY A 170 -15.62 -2.44 -4.62
CA GLY A 170 -16.78 -1.53 -4.70
C GLY A 170 -18.08 -2.09 -4.16
N GLY A 171 -18.14 -3.37 -3.74
CA GLY A 171 -19.30 -3.94 -3.04
C GLY A 171 -19.35 -3.55 -1.57
N SER A 172 -18.23 -3.65 -0.87
CA SER A 172 -18.10 -3.31 0.55
C SER A 172 -17.36 -1.98 0.69
N VAL A 173 -18.09 -0.91 1.04
CA VAL A 173 -17.58 0.45 1.07
C VAL A 173 -17.70 1.02 2.48
N ILE A 174 -16.58 1.36 3.11
CA ILE A 174 -16.55 2.17 4.32
C ILE A 174 -16.46 3.63 3.91
N VAL A 175 -17.40 4.45 4.37
CA VAL A 175 -17.53 5.87 4.02
C VAL A 175 -17.34 6.72 5.25
N PHE A 176 -16.33 7.58 5.22
CA PHE A 176 -16.18 8.60 6.24
C PHE A 176 -17.04 9.82 5.91
N GLU A 177 -17.81 10.25 6.90
CA GLU A 177 -18.70 11.38 6.79
C GLU A 177 -18.60 12.26 8.04
N THR A 178 -18.14 13.50 7.88
CA THR A 178 -18.23 14.48 8.97
C THR A 178 -19.67 14.88 9.17
N ARG A 179 -20.22 14.66 10.36
CA ARG A 179 -21.57 15.08 10.72
C ARG A 179 -21.55 16.44 11.41
N VAL A 180 -22.26 17.41 10.84
CA VAL A 180 -22.47 18.70 11.49
C VAL A 180 -23.52 18.53 12.59
N TRP A 181 -23.21 19.02 13.79
CA TRP A 181 -24.12 18.94 14.91
C TRP A 181 -25.43 19.69 14.66
N SER A 182 -26.52 19.12 15.13
CA SER A 182 -27.84 19.74 15.11
C SER A 182 -28.62 19.36 16.37
N ASN A 183 -29.18 20.31 17.05
CA ASN A 183 -30.02 20.05 18.22
C ASN A 183 -31.40 19.45 17.87
N LEU A 184 -31.73 19.30 16.60
CA LEU A 184 -32.99 18.73 16.13
C LEU A 184 -32.89 17.22 15.85
N VAL A 185 -31.69 16.64 15.92
CA VAL A 185 -31.40 15.25 15.56
C VAL A 185 -31.04 14.47 16.81
N ALA A 186 -31.45 13.22 16.87
CA ALA A 186 -30.93 12.26 17.85
C ALA A 186 -29.62 11.63 17.34
N TYR A 187 -28.71 11.35 18.27
CA TYR A 187 -27.44 10.69 17.93
C TYR A 187 -27.27 9.42 18.77
N ASP A 188 -26.77 8.38 18.16
CA ASP A 188 -26.36 7.16 18.87
C ASP A 188 -25.06 7.38 19.65
N THR A 189 -24.72 6.47 20.54
CA THR A 189 -23.45 6.50 21.27
C THR A 189 -22.26 6.41 20.33
N GLY A 190 -21.24 7.26 20.54
CA GLY A 190 -19.98 7.24 19.80
C GLY A 190 -20.00 7.97 18.46
N VAL A 191 -21.08 8.64 18.13
CA VAL A 191 -21.15 9.49 16.93
C VAL A 191 -20.30 10.73 17.16
N THR A 192 -19.40 11.00 16.22
CA THR A 192 -18.61 12.26 16.21
C THR A 192 -19.32 13.30 15.36
N VAL A 193 -19.44 14.51 15.90
CA VAL A 193 -20.05 15.68 15.23
C VAL A 193 -19.09 16.86 15.25
N GLU A 194 -19.20 17.71 14.22
CA GLU A 194 -18.49 18.98 14.12
C GLU A 194 -19.46 20.13 14.43
N HIS A 195 -18.99 21.15 15.16
CA HIS A 195 -19.67 22.39 15.39
C HIS A 195 -18.68 23.54 15.56
N GLU A 196 -18.76 24.52 14.67
CA GLU A 196 -17.91 25.73 14.69
C GLU A 196 -16.39 25.40 14.72
N GLY A 197 -15.97 24.35 14.01
CA GLY A 197 -14.56 23.91 13.96
C GLY A 197 -14.11 23.11 15.19
N LEU A 198 -15.02 22.72 16.06
CA LEU A 198 -14.76 21.85 17.21
C LEU A 198 -15.49 20.52 17.04
N TYR A 199 -14.85 19.46 17.52
CA TYR A 199 -15.38 18.11 17.42
C TYR A 199 -15.83 17.57 18.77
N TYR A 200 -16.96 16.87 18.79
CA TYR A 200 -17.58 16.28 19.97
C TYR A 200 -17.99 14.85 19.68
N ILE A 201 -17.81 13.97 20.66
CA ILE A 201 -18.27 12.60 20.59
C ILE A 201 -19.41 12.36 21.60
N SER A 202 -20.45 11.68 21.19
CA SER A 202 -21.56 11.30 22.06
C SER A 202 -21.18 10.15 22.98
N LEU A 203 -21.38 10.31 24.29
CA LEU A 203 -21.04 9.32 25.32
C LEU A 203 -22.13 8.25 25.48
N ILE A 204 -23.39 8.67 25.31
CA ILE A 204 -24.61 7.86 25.39
C ILE A 204 -25.56 8.30 24.29
N PRO A 205 -26.66 7.59 24.01
CA PRO A 205 -27.66 8.06 23.06
C PRO A 205 -28.18 9.46 23.42
N VAL A 206 -28.09 10.40 22.49
CA VAL A 206 -28.40 11.81 22.67
C VAL A 206 -29.78 12.10 22.11
N PRO A 207 -30.77 12.52 22.93
CA PRO A 207 -32.08 12.91 22.42
C PRO A 207 -32.02 14.27 21.73
N PRO A 208 -32.95 14.58 20.79
CA PRO A 208 -33.11 15.92 20.25
C PRO A 208 -33.30 16.99 21.33
N GLY A 209 -32.72 18.14 21.13
CA GLY A 209 -32.78 19.26 22.09
C GLY A 209 -31.60 19.32 23.07
N THR A 210 -30.70 18.33 23.07
CA THR A 210 -29.54 18.32 23.95
C THR A 210 -28.40 19.17 23.35
N GLY A 211 -27.90 20.13 24.11
CA GLY A 211 -26.80 21.01 23.68
C GLY A 211 -25.42 20.36 23.87
N LEU A 212 -24.43 20.79 23.07
CA LEU A 212 -23.03 20.29 23.17
C LEU A 212 -22.34 20.63 24.51
N GLY A 213 -22.86 21.58 25.27
CA GLY A 213 -22.35 21.89 26.62
C GLY A 213 -22.77 20.89 27.71
N ASP A 214 -23.62 19.94 27.39
CA ASP A 214 -24.07 18.90 28.34
C ASP A 214 -23.05 17.77 28.39
N SER A 215 -22.20 17.78 29.43
CA SER A 215 -21.11 16.83 29.62
C SER A 215 -21.55 15.40 29.94
N ASP A 216 -22.82 15.19 30.25
CA ASP A 216 -23.38 13.84 30.43
C ASP A 216 -23.57 13.13 29.08
N TYR A 217 -23.76 13.90 28.03
CA TYR A 217 -24.00 13.42 26.67
C TYR A 217 -22.83 13.62 25.73
N TRP A 218 -22.05 14.68 25.88
CA TRP A 218 -21.04 15.08 24.93
C TRP A 218 -19.67 15.26 25.57
N GLN A 219 -18.64 14.78 24.89
CA GLN A 219 -17.24 15.02 25.24
C GLN A 219 -16.52 15.66 24.06
N PRO A 220 -15.76 16.76 24.28
CA PRO A 220 -14.85 17.27 23.27
C PRO A 220 -13.87 16.17 22.84
N THR A 221 -13.63 16.06 21.54
CA THR A 221 -12.68 15.10 20.96
C THR A 221 -11.75 15.79 19.97
N ALA A 222 -10.66 15.13 19.61
CA ALA A 222 -9.81 15.61 18.54
C ALA A 222 -10.51 15.45 17.20
N GLU A 223 -10.17 16.33 16.27
CA GLU A 223 -10.58 16.23 14.87
C GLU A 223 -10.16 14.87 14.27
N PRO A 224 -11.08 14.12 13.67
CA PRO A 224 -10.71 12.95 12.89
C PRO A 224 -9.90 13.39 11.67
N MET A 225 -8.73 12.79 11.46
CA MET A 225 -7.86 13.09 10.33
C MET A 225 -7.79 11.95 9.31
N TYR A 226 -8.28 10.78 9.68
CA TYR A 226 -8.15 9.55 8.89
C TYR A 226 -9.42 8.71 8.97
N ILE A 227 -9.76 8.01 7.87
CA ILE A 227 -10.81 6.98 7.90
C ILE A 227 -10.37 5.86 8.82
N TRP A 228 -9.11 5.41 8.67
CA TRP A 228 -8.55 4.40 9.56
C TRP A 228 -7.08 4.64 9.84
N ARG A 229 -6.61 4.04 10.91
CA ARG A 229 -5.19 4.04 11.28
C ARG A 229 -4.80 2.69 11.88
N THR A 230 -3.50 2.37 11.80
CA THR A 230 -2.95 1.19 12.44
C THR A 230 -2.90 1.37 13.97
N ALA A 231 -3.07 0.28 14.70
CA ALA A 231 -3.03 0.22 16.15
C ALA A 231 -2.29 -1.04 16.63
N ASP A 232 -1.79 -1.04 17.85
CA ASP A 232 -1.13 -2.18 18.47
C ASP A 232 -2.11 -3.32 18.84
N SER A 233 -1.61 -4.36 19.48
CA SER A 233 -2.43 -5.51 19.94
C SER A 233 -3.42 -5.17 21.05
N ASN A 234 -3.37 -3.99 21.63
CA ASN A 234 -4.32 -3.49 22.62
C ASN A 234 -5.27 -2.43 22.02
N GLN A 235 -5.19 -2.23 20.71
CA GLN A 235 -5.88 -1.18 19.97
C GLN A 235 -5.46 0.25 20.37
N ASN A 236 -4.28 0.39 20.96
CA ASN A 236 -3.70 1.68 21.26
C ASN A 236 -3.10 2.32 20.01
N ILE A 237 -3.20 3.63 19.97
CA ILE A 237 -2.80 4.48 18.87
C ILE A 237 -1.75 5.52 19.29
N ASP A 238 -1.27 5.44 20.53
CA ASP A 238 -0.32 6.40 21.06
C ASP A 238 1.00 6.34 20.28
N THR A 239 1.64 7.49 20.10
CA THR A 239 3.02 7.61 19.59
C THR A 239 4.04 6.90 20.48
N ALA A 240 3.65 6.52 21.69
CA ALA A 240 4.40 5.65 22.58
C ALA A 240 4.17 4.14 22.32
N ILE A 241 3.49 3.77 21.24
CA ILE A 241 3.30 2.38 20.82
C ILE A 241 4.65 1.65 20.84
N GLY A 242 4.66 0.51 21.53
CA GLY A 242 5.86 -0.29 21.71
C GLY A 242 6.74 0.11 22.90
N GLN A 243 6.40 1.13 23.65
CA GLN A 243 7.16 1.43 24.87
C GLN A 243 6.77 0.54 26.04
N ASN A 244 5.54 -0.02 26.09
CA ASN A 244 5.16 -0.82 27.25
C ASN A 244 4.16 -1.97 27.07
N ASP A 245 3.14 -1.91 26.18
CA ASP A 245 1.95 -2.71 26.45
C ASP A 245 1.39 -3.55 25.30
N GLY A 246 1.86 -3.38 24.06
CA GLY A 246 1.29 -4.08 22.90
C GLY A 246 2.33 -4.57 21.90
N VAL A 247 1.94 -5.52 21.08
CA VAL A 247 2.71 -5.87 19.87
C VAL A 247 2.46 -4.77 18.84
N PRO A 248 3.51 -4.14 18.27
CA PRO A 248 3.35 -3.14 17.22
C PRO A 248 2.48 -3.63 16.07
N PRO A 249 1.85 -2.74 15.29
CA PRO A 249 1.02 -3.13 14.17
C PRO A 249 1.81 -4.02 13.19
N THR A 250 1.37 -5.23 12.99
CA THR A 250 2.00 -6.18 12.06
C THR A 250 0.99 -7.18 11.53
N LYS A 251 1.28 -7.70 10.33
CA LYS A 251 0.47 -8.77 9.71
C LYS A 251 -1.01 -8.42 9.58
N ILE A 252 -1.29 -7.15 9.29
CA ILE A 252 -2.61 -6.69 8.94
C ILE A 252 -2.89 -7.10 7.49
N SER A 253 -4.09 -7.59 7.24
CA SER A 253 -4.56 -7.93 5.89
C SER A 253 -5.88 -7.24 5.61
N ILE A 254 -5.97 -6.49 4.51
CA ILE A 254 -7.23 -5.90 4.03
C ILE A 254 -7.39 -6.28 2.56
N THR A 255 -8.54 -6.86 2.21
CA THR A 255 -8.78 -7.37 0.87
C THR A 255 -10.17 -6.99 0.36
N ASP A 256 -10.26 -6.61 -0.92
CA ASP A 256 -11.52 -6.35 -1.65
C ASP A 256 -12.45 -5.34 -0.95
N MET A 257 -11.89 -4.26 -0.41
CA MET A 257 -12.64 -3.20 0.29
C MET A 257 -12.40 -1.83 -0.32
N THR A 258 -13.40 -0.96 -0.18
CA THR A 258 -13.28 0.46 -0.55
C THR A 258 -13.39 1.33 0.70
N PHE A 259 -12.49 2.31 0.83
CA PHE A 259 -12.52 3.39 1.82
C PHE A 259 -12.72 4.71 1.09
N GLU A 260 -13.79 5.40 1.40
CA GLU A 260 -14.22 6.62 0.71
C GLU A 260 -14.41 7.77 1.70
N THR A 261 -13.97 8.96 1.35
CA THR A 261 -14.33 10.19 2.04
C THR A 261 -14.75 11.27 1.05
N ILE A 262 -15.74 12.06 1.42
CA ILE A 262 -16.13 13.29 0.71
C ILE A 262 -15.56 14.53 1.38
N ASP A 263 -14.92 14.37 2.53
CA ASP A 263 -14.36 15.45 3.33
C ASP A 263 -12.97 15.84 2.84
N THR A 264 -12.72 17.13 2.67
CA THR A 264 -11.48 17.67 2.12
C THR A 264 -10.32 17.72 3.12
N GLU A 265 -10.55 17.36 4.38
CA GLU A 265 -9.53 17.37 5.43
C GLU A 265 -9.17 15.97 5.93
N ILE A 266 -9.82 14.94 5.39
CA ILE A 266 -9.66 13.56 5.82
C ILE A 266 -8.80 12.76 4.82
N SER A 267 -7.69 12.24 5.30
CA SER A 267 -6.90 11.22 4.62
C SER A 267 -7.52 9.82 4.77
N ALA A 268 -7.25 8.88 3.85
CA ALA A 268 -7.86 7.57 4.00
C ALA A 268 -7.17 6.74 5.09
N ALA A 269 -5.84 6.65 5.10
CA ALA A 269 -5.10 5.77 5.99
C ALA A 269 -3.91 6.46 6.65
N LEU A 270 -3.73 6.23 7.95
CA LEU A 270 -2.47 6.46 8.65
C LEU A 270 -1.82 5.10 8.96
N MET A 271 -0.68 4.86 8.35
CA MET A 271 0.19 3.73 8.60
C MET A 271 1.26 4.16 9.60
N GLN A 272 1.19 3.67 10.83
CA GLN A 272 2.15 4.03 11.87
C GLN A 272 2.79 2.79 12.46
N ASP A 273 4.13 2.72 12.41
CA ASP A 273 4.96 1.63 12.97
C ASP A 273 4.54 0.22 12.48
N VAL A 274 4.00 0.12 11.26
CA VAL A 274 3.40 -1.09 10.73
C VAL A 274 4.38 -1.91 9.89
N SER A 275 4.37 -3.23 10.10
CA SER A 275 5.22 -4.15 9.34
C SER A 275 4.47 -5.37 8.79
N ASP A 276 5.06 -6.01 7.77
CA ASP A 276 4.65 -7.32 7.24
C ASP A 276 3.15 -7.42 6.89
N SER A 277 2.54 -6.32 6.46
CA SER A 277 1.10 -6.21 6.20
C SER A 277 0.80 -6.23 4.70
N VAL A 278 -0.39 -6.71 4.34
CA VAL A 278 -0.79 -6.92 2.94
C VAL A 278 -2.15 -6.29 2.66
N PHE A 279 -2.19 -5.45 1.64
CA PHE A 279 -3.40 -4.78 1.15
C PHE A 279 -3.63 -5.22 -0.30
N THR A 280 -4.73 -5.94 -0.54
CA THR A 280 -5.02 -6.50 -1.87
C THR A 280 -6.35 -5.98 -2.39
N ASN A 281 -6.35 -5.43 -3.61
CA ASN A 281 -7.55 -4.87 -4.25
C ASN A 281 -8.28 -3.85 -3.34
N VAL A 282 -7.54 -3.03 -2.60
CA VAL A 282 -8.12 -1.96 -1.77
C VAL A 282 -8.25 -0.70 -2.60
N THR A 283 -9.43 -0.10 -2.60
CA THR A 283 -9.67 1.20 -3.23
C THR A 283 -9.78 2.29 -2.17
N MET A 284 -9.02 3.37 -2.30
CA MET A 284 -9.11 4.56 -1.47
C MET A 284 -9.56 5.73 -2.34
N VAL A 285 -10.67 6.38 -1.95
CA VAL A 285 -11.32 7.45 -2.71
C VAL A 285 -11.43 8.70 -1.87
N GLY A 286 -10.77 9.75 -2.30
CA GLY A 286 -10.86 11.09 -1.70
C GLY A 286 -11.82 12.02 -2.45
N PRO A 287 -12.02 13.23 -1.95
CA PRO A 287 -12.99 14.19 -2.46
C PRO A 287 -12.51 14.97 -3.69
N LEU A 288 -11.22 14.94 -4.01
CA LEU A 288 -10.67 15.76 -5.09
C LEU A 288 -10.98 15.17 -6.47
N THR A 289 -11.25 16.05 -7.41
CA THR A 289 -11.50 15.72 -8.82
C THR A 289 -10.47 16.40 -9.72
N THR A 290 -10.42 16.04 -10.98
CA THR A 290 -9.56 16.71 -11.98
C THR A 290 -9.80 18.23 -12.07
N ALA A 291 -10.98 18.71 -11.67
CA ALA A 291 -11.30 20.13 -11.65
C ALA A 291 -10.87 20.86 -10.37
N THR A 292 -10.68 20.13 -9.28
CA THR A 292 -10.38 20.72 -7.94
C THR A 292 -8.97 20.47 -7.47
N ILE A 293 -8.26 19.54 -8.08
CA ILE A 293 -6.89 19.19 -7.69
C ILE A 293 -5.88 20.26 -8.13
N SER A 294 -4.98 20.66 -7.23
CA SER A 294 -3.97 21.70 -7.49
C SER A 294 -2.84 21.63 -6.46
N SER A 295 -1.82 22.46 -6.63
CA SER A 295 -0.74 22.66 -5.64
C SER A 295 -1.24 23.18 -4.28
N THR A 296 -2.39 23.85 -4.27
CA THR A 296 -3.01 24.42 -3.07
C THR A 296 -4.13 23.54 -2.49
N SER A 297 -4.34 22.34 -3.03
CA SER A 297 -5.28 21.38 -2.46
C SER A 297 -4.90 21.02 -1.02
N PRO A 298 -5.88 20.73 -0.15
CA PRO A 298 -5.63 20.28 1.21
C PRO A 298 -4.61 19.12 1.26
N ASP A 299 -3.82 19.04 2.32
CA ASP A 299 -2.78 18.02 2.50
C ASP A 299 -3.36 16.68 2.96
N ILE A 300 -4.16 16.09 2.10
CA ILE A 300 -4.79 14.78 2.30
C ILE A 300 -4.11 13.71 1.42
N SER A 301 -3.93 12.54 1.99
CA SER A 301 -3.27 11.40 1.32
C SER A 301 -4.15 10.16 1.36
N ALA A 302 -4.04 9.31 0.33
CA ALA A 302 -4.65 8.00 0.44
C ALA A 302 -3.92 7.15 1.50
N ILE A 303 -2.59 7.21 1.54
CA ILE A 303 -1.77 6.62 2.60
C ILE A 303 -0.81 7.67 3.12
N ARG A 304 -0.81 7.88 4.45
CA ARG A 304 0.22 8.62 5.16
C ARG A 304 1.01 7.68 6.05
N TRP A 305 2.33 7.78 6.01
CA TRP A 305 3.24 7.02 6.86
C TRP A 305 3.68 7.87 8.04
N ALA A 306 3.82 7.26 9.20
CA ALA A 306 4.21 7.96 10.42
C ALA A 306 5.00 7.04 11.34
N SER A 307 6.17 6.57 10.88
CA SER A 307 7.02 5.74 11.71
C SER A 307 7.60 6.50 12.90
N THR A 308 7.82 5.82 14.01
CA THR A 308 8.55 6.36 15.14
C THR A 308 10.04 6.00 15.02
N PRO A 309 10.94 6.67 15.78
CA PRO A 309 12.35 6.31 15.79
C PRO A 309 12.65 4.87 16.26
N ILE A 310 11.68 4.20 16.86
CA ILE A 310 11.83 2.85 17.42
C ILE A 310 11.40 1.78 16.42
N TYR A 311 10.35 2.05 15.67
CA TYR A 311 9.77 1.12 14.69
C TYR A 311 9.68 1.80 13.34
N ASN A 312 9.96 1.02 12.31
CA ASN A 312 9.96 1.48 10.92
C ASN A 312 8.82 0.81 10.17
N ASP A 313 8.07 1.58 9.41
CA ASP A 313 7.06 1.06 8.50
C ASP A 313 7.73 0.22 7.40
N SER A 314 7.63 -1.11 7.50
CA SER A 314 8.45 -1.99 6.66
C SER A 314 7.74 -3.24 6.15
N ASN A 315 8.20 -3.73 4.99
CA ASN A 315 7.72 -4.95 4.34
C ASN A 315 6.21 -4.98 4.05
N ASN A 316 5.56 -3.82 3.94
CA ASN A 316 4.14 -3.78 3.61
C ASN A 316 3.95 -3.90 2.10
N GLN A 317 2.88 -4.57 1.68
CA GLN A 317 2.59 -4.85 0.29
C GLN A 317 1.22 -4.31 -0.11
N PHE A 318 1.18 -3.53 -1.18
CA PHE A 318 -0.04 -3.06 -1.82
C PHE A 318 -0.14 -3.71 -3.20
N ILE A 319 -1.14 -4.54 -3.39
CA ILE A 319 -1.30 -5.37 -4.61
C ILE A 319 -2.64 -5.04 -5.26
N GLY A 320 -2.60 -4.52 -6.48
CA GLY A 320 -3.81 -4.19 -7.25
C GLY A 320 -4.69 -3.11 -6.61
N CYS A 321 -4.13 -2.29 -5.72
CA CYS A 321 -4.86 -1.22 -5.04
C CYS A 321 -5.11 -0.01 -5.95
N THR A 322 -6.14 0.78 -5.65
CA THR A 322 -6.45 2.03 -6.36
C THR A 322 -6.46 3.20 -5.38
N PHE A 323 -5.72 4.25 -5.71
CA PHE A 323 -5.62 5.49 -4.95
C PHE A 323 -6.07 6.64 -5.82
N ARG A 324 -7.14 7.34 -5.46
CA ARG A 324 -7.66 8.44 -6.26
C ARG A 324 -8.34 9.53 -5.45
N GLY A 325 -8.32 10.77 -5.98
CA GLY A 325 -9.06 11.89 -5.41
C GLY A 325 -8.42 12.48 -4.15
N PHE A 326 -7.12 12.26 -3.92
CA PHE A 326 -6.33 12.86 -2.85
C PHE A 326 -5.29 13.83 -3.42
N ARG A 327 -4.69 14.66 -2.57
CA ARG A 327 -3.52 15.42 -2.99
C ARG A 327 -2.36 14.46 -3.29
N THR A 328 -2.10 13.49 -2.42
CA THR A 328 -1.01 12.52 -2.60
C THR A 328 -1.54 11.10 -2.50
N GLY A 329 -1.10 10.23 -3.39
CA GLY A 329 -1.47 8.81 -3.32
C GLY A 329 -0.83 8.14 -2.11
N THR A 330 0.48 8.27 -1.94
CA THR A 330 1.18 7.87 -0.71
C THR A 330 2.25 8.89 -0.37
N TYR A 331 2.29 9.30 0.90
CA TYR A 331 3.19 10.31 1.42
C TYR A 331 3.88 9.84 2.69
N ASP A 332 5.20 10.01 2.75
CA ASP A 332 5.97 9.86 3.97
C ASP A 332 6.75 11.14 4.29
N ASP A 333 6.92 11.39 5.56
CA ASP A 333 7.86 12.33 6.15
C ASP A 333 8.76 11.66 7.20
N GLN A 334 8.75 10.33 7.26
CA GLN A 334 9.44 9.50 8.22
C GLN A 334 10.11 8.29 7.53
N PRO A 335 11.12 7.66 8.14
CA PRO A 335 11.79 6.50 7.56
C PRO A 335 10.83 5.32 7.31
N ILE A 336 10.80 4.85 6.08
CA ILE A 336 10.10 3.61 5.68
C ILE A 336 11.07 2.68 4.96
N SER A 337 10.81 1.37 4.95
CA SER A 337 11.72 0.43 4.27
C SER A 337 11.04 -0.76 3.64
N SER A 338 11.56 -1.19 2.50
CA SER A 338 11.19 -2.45 1.85
C SER A 338 9.69 -2.61 1.53
N ASN A 339 8.95 -1.51 1.42
CA ASN A 339 7.54 -1.54 1.04
C ASN A 339 7.39 -1.84 -0.46
N THR A 340 6.25 -2.36 -0.86
CA THR A 340 6.02 -2.77 -2.26
C THR A 340 4.66 -2.30 -2.76
N PHE A 341 4.64 -1.66 -3.92
CA PHE A 341 3.44 -1.30 -4.67
C PHE A 341 3.47 -2.06 -6.00
N THR A 342 2.54 -3.00 -6.19
CA THR A 342 2.51 -3.85 -7.38
C THR A 342 1.14 -3.84 -8.04
N GLY A 343 1.09 -3.50 -9.33
CA GLY A 343 -0.15 -3.51 -10.10
C GLY A 343 -1.20 -2.51 -9.62
N CYS A 344 -0.80 -1.49 -8.87
CA CYS A 344 -1.69 -0.47 -8.33
C CYS A 344 -2.04 0.59 -9.38
N LYS A 345 -3.17 1.28 -9.19
CA LYS A 345 -3.56 2.44 -9.95
C LYS A 345 -3.51 3.70 -9.09
N PHE A 346 -2.74 4.68 -9.52
CA PHE A 346 -2.71 6.04 -9.00
C PHE A 346 -3.43 6.94 -10.00
N ASP A 347 -4.55 7.55 -9.61
CA ASP A 347 -5.45 8.25 -10.53
C ASP A 347 -6.03 9.52 -9.90
N THR A 348 -6.03 10.62 -10.64
CA THR A 348 -6.60 11.88 -10.17
C THR A 348 -5.97 12.33 -8.85
N LEU A 349 -4.65 12.55 -8.87
CA LEU A 349 -3.83 12.96 -7.73
C LEU A 349 -3.00 14.19 -8.10
N TYR A 350 -2.62 15.01 -7.11
CA TYR A 350 -1.60 16.04 -7.34
C TYR A 350 -0.22 15.38 -7.50
N GLN A 351 0.14 14.44 -6.60
CA GLN A 351 1.33 13.58 -6.70
C GLN A 351 0.96 12.12 -6.47
N GLY A 352 1.58 11.21 -7.23
CA GLY A 352 1.30 9.77 -7.07
C GLY A 352 1.94 9.21 -5.80
N ILE A 353 3.26 9.06 -5.82
CA ILE A 353 4.09 8.60 -4.69
C ILE A 353 5.06 9.72 -4.35
N TYR A 354 5.03 10.19 -3.11
CA TYR A 354 5.94 11.20 -2.61
C TYR A 354 6.57 10.73 -1.30
N PHE A 355 7.86 10.42 -1.36
CA PHE A 355 8.67 10.07 -0.20
C PHE A 355 9.68 11.18 0.07
N SER A 356 9.42 11.90 1.16
CA SER A 356 10.21 13.02 1.64
C SER A 356 10.74 12.72 3.04
N VAL A 357 11.93 13.11 3.36
CA VAL A 357 12.46 13.04 4.72
C VAL A 357 12.66 14.45 5.24
N ALA A 358 11.88 14.81 6.23
CA ALA A 358 12.07 16.05 6.97
C ALA A 358 13.41 16.09 7.73
N ASP A 359 13.98 14.94 8.08
CA ASP A 359 15.29 14.81 8.70
C ASP A 359 16.18 13.78 7.96
N PRO A 360 17.15 14.25 7.15
CA PRO A 360 18.07 13.36 6.44
C PRO A 360 18.89 12.44 7.35
N SER A 361 19.01 12.74 8.65
CA SER A 361 19.72 11.91 9.63
C SER A 361 18.89 10.71 10.10
N ALA A 362 17.59 10.74 9.93
CA ALA A 362 16.67 9.66 10.33
C ALA A 362 16.66 8.47 9.35
N GLY A 363 17.28 8.62 8.16
CA GLY A 363 17.18 7.64 7.07
C GLY A 363 15.84 7.75 6.34
N GLY A 364 15.81 7.75 5.03
CA GLY A 364 14.58 7.90 4.25
C GLY A 364 13.98 6.59 3.77
N ALA A 365 13.11 6.68 2.77
CA ALA A 365 12.54 5.51 2.10
C ALA A 365 13.63 4.66 1.43
N THR A 366 13.84 3.45 1.91
CA THR A 366 14.87 2.54 1.39
C THR A 366 14.30 1.20 0.95
N GLY A 367 14.80 0.67 -0.17
CA GLY A 367 14.43 -0.67 -0.64
C GLY A 367 12.97 -0.81 -1.09
N THR A 368 12.25 0.30 -1.29
CA THR A 368 10.86 0.28 -1.77
C THR A 368 10.82 -0.13 -3.24
N ARG A 369 9.82 -0.94 -3.58
CA ARG A 369 9.60 -1.45 -4.94
C ARG A 369 8.27 -0.93 -5.48
N ILE A 370 8.32 -0.26 -6.62
CA ILE A 370 7.17 0.32 -7.30
C ILE A 370 7.11 -0.32 -8.68
N VAL A 371 6.30 -1.37 -8.85
CA VAL A 371 6.40 -2.27 -10.02
C VAL A 371 5.05 -2.51 -10.68
N GLY A 372 4.98 -2.29 -11.99
CA GLY A 372 3.80 -2.60 -12.79
C GLY A 372 2.58 -1.76 -12.49
N ASN A 373 2.76 -0.57 -11.92
CA ASN A 373 1.66 0.33 -11.56
C ASN A 373 1.27 1.23 -12.73
N THR A 374 0.06 1.77 -12.68
CA THR A 374 -0.44 2.77 -13.63
C THR A 374 -0.62 4.10 -12.90
N PHE A 375 -0.03 5.15 -13.47
CA PHE A 375 -0.18 6.54 -13.04
C PHE A 375 -0.95 7.29 -14.13
N ASP A 376 -2.13 7.80 -13.79
CA ASP A 376 -3.04 8.43 -14.73
C ASP A 376 -3.68 9.68 -14.11
N ASN A 377 -3.82 10.76 -14.87
CA ASN A 377 -4.35 12.03 -14.35
C ASN A 377 -3.59 12.55 -13.11
N ILE A 378 -2.26 12.52 -13.13
CA ILE A 378 -1.41 13.07 -12.06
C ILE A 378 -1.00 14.49 -12.42
N TYR A 379 -1.31 15.44 -11.54
CA TYR A 379 -1.07 16.86 -11.79
C TYR A 379 0.43 17.22 -11.79
N ALA A 380 1.18 16.69 -10.85
CA ALA A 380 2.61 16.89 -10.69
C ALA A 380 3.40 15.61 -10.98
N GLN A 381 4.33 15.21 -10.12
CA GLN A 381 5.13 14.00 -10.31
C GLN A 381 4.31 12.73 -10.07
N GLY A 382 4.50 11.73 -10.93
CA GLY A 382 4.01 10.38 -10.66
C GLY A 382 4.74 9.76 -9.47
N ILE A 383 6.07 9.91 -9.41
CA ILE A 383 6.93 9.44 -8.33
C ILE A 383 7.96 10.52 -8.00
N LEU A 384 8.00 10.95 -6.74
CA LEU A 384 9.02 11.85 -6.19
C LEU A 384 9.69 11.17 -4.99
N LEU A 385 11.00 10.96 -5.07
CA LEU A 385 11.82 10.36 -4.03
C LEU A 385 12.92 11.34 -3.61
N GLU A 386 12.71 12.06 -2.53
CA GLU A 386 13.67 13.04 -1.97
C GLU A 386 14.63 12.41 -0.97
N THR A 387 14.62 11.11 -0.81
CA THR A 387 15.25 10.42 0.30
C THR A 387 16.25 9.37 -0.14
N VAL A 388 16.93 8.80 0.83
CA VAL A 388 18.02 7.86 0.63
C VAL A 388 17.57 6.62 -0.17
N GLY A 389 18.40 6.20 -1.07
CA GLY A 389 18.20 5.31 -2.18
C GLY A 389 18.02 3.83 -1.91
N LEU A 390 18.31 3.04 -2.93
CA LEU A 390 18.02 1.62 -3.09
C LEU A 390 16.55 1.31 -3.47
N ASN A 391 15.77 2.32 -3.89
CA ASN A 391 14.42 2.09 -4.37
C ASN A 391 14.43 1.68 -5.85
N VAL A 392 13.44 0.88 -6.25
CA VAL A 392 13.31 0.38 -7.62
C VAL A 392 11.93 0.74 -8.16
N THR A 393 11.90 1.46 -9.28
CA THR A 393 10.72 1.60 -10.11
C THR A 393 10.87 0.72 -11.35
N ALA A 394 9.85 -0.07 -11.69
CA ALA A 394 9.96 -0.94 -12.85
C ALA A 394 8.60 -1.21 -13.52
N GLN A 395 8.61 -1.19 -14.85
CA GLN A 395 7.46 -1.58 -15.66
C GLN A 395 6.18 -0.79 -15.34
N ASN A 396 6.29 0.40 -14.77
CA ASN A 396 5.15 1.27 -14.52
C ASN A 396 4.71 1.97 -15.82
N ILE A 397 3.44 2.34 -15.89
CA ILE A 397 2.87 3.05 -17.03
C ILE A 397 2.42 4.43 -16.57
N PHE A 398 2.99 5.48 -17.18
CA PHE A 398 2.64 6.88 -16.90
C PHE A 398 1.87 7.42 -18.11
N LEU A 399 0.55 7.59 -17.99
CA LEU A 399 -0.33 8.00 -19.08
C LEU A 399 -0.46 9.51 -19.16
N ASP A 400 -1.10 10.14 -18.20
CA ASP A 400 -1.26 11.58 -18.10
C ASP A 400 -0.69 12.10 -16.78
N VAL A 401 0.59 12.46 -16.80
CA VAL A 401 1.35 12.87 -15.61
C VAL A 401 2.09 14.17 -15.92
N GLY A 402 2.05 15.12 -14.99
CA GLY A 402 2.68 16.43 -15.11
C GLY A 402 1.99 17.35 -16.11
N ASN A 403 0.76 17.08 -16.48
CA ASN A 403 -0.04 17.83 -17.46
C ASN A 403 -1.05 18.73 -16.76
N GLN A 404 -0.74 19.49 -15.87
CA GLN A 404 -1.62 20.51 -15.29
C GLN A 404 -2.96 20.69 -16.06
N PHE A 405 -3.79 19.66 -16.13
CA PHE A 405 -5.14 19.59 -16.71
C PHE A 405 -5.54 20.83 -17.59
N GLY A 406 -4.74 21.16 -18.61
CA GLY A 406 -5.00 22.26 -19.53
C GLY A 406 -4.66 23.68 -19.04
N GLY A 407 -3.98 23.83 -17.93
CA GLY A 407 -3.49 25.13 -17.40
C GLY A 407 -2.13 25.52 -17.96
N VAL A 408 -1.85 26.83 -17.93
CA VAL A 408 -0.66 27.49 -18.54
C VAL A 408 0.56 27.48 -17.61
N ASP A 409 0.49 26.81 -16.47
CA ASP A 409 1.59 26.81 -15.50
C ASP A 409 2.69 25.84 -15.92
N SER A 410 3.92 26.18 -15.58
CA SER A 410 5.12 25.46 -16.05
C SER A 410 4.96 23.96 -15.88
N PRO A 411 5.20 23.17 -16.92
CA PRO A 411 5.17 21.73 -16.80
C PRO A 411 6.14 21.31 -15.71
N VAL A 412 5.70 20.39 -14.85
CA VAL A 412 6.59 19.76 -13.89
C VAL A 412 7.70 19.09 -14.69
N SER A 413 8.93 19.31 -14.30
CA SER A 413 10.11 18.94 -15.09
C SER A 413 10.31 17.43 -15.20
N ALA A 414 9.56 16.61 -14.43
CA ALA A 414 9.72 15.17 -14.40
C ALA A 414 8.46 14.40 -14.03
N VAL A 415 8.33 13.21 -14.60
CA VAL A 415 7.31 12.21 -14.22
C VAL A 415 7.80 11.40 -13.04
N ILE A 416 9.09 11.03 -13.05
CA ILE A 416 9.81 10.43 -11.93
C ILE A 416 10.94 11.38 -11.56
N ASP A 417 11.02 11.76 -10.29
CA ASP A 417 12.07 12.62 -9.76
C ASP A 417 12.81 11.90 -8.64
N PHE A 418 14.11 11.68 -8.86
CA PHE A 418 15.00 11.05 -7.91
C PHE A 418 15.96 12.08 -7.32
N ASP A 419 15.66 12.57 -6.16
CA ASP A 419 16.51 13.50 -5.42
C ASP A 419 17.49 12.80 -4.46
N ALA A 420 17.62 11.47 -4.58
CA ALA A 420 18.48 10.65 -3.74
C ALA A 420 19.28 9.63 -4.55
N ASP A 421 20.40 9.16 -3.98
CA ASP A 421 21.33 8.21 -4.58
C ASP A 421 20.78 6.79 -4.69
N ASN A 422 21.33 6.03 -5.65
CA ASN A 422 21.11 4.59 -5.81
C ASN A 422 19.67 4.14 -6.10
N ASN A 423 18.81 5.03 -6.58
CA ASN A 423 17.49 4.66 -7.09
C ASN A 423 17.60 4.15 -8.53
N VAL A 424 16.76 3.22 -8.91
CA VAL A 424 16.79 2.56 -10.22
C VAL A 424 15.42 2.57 -10.86
N SER A 425 15.32 3.02 -12.13
CA SER A 425 14.13 2.91 -12.97
C SER A 425 14.42 1.97 -14.14
N VAL A 426 13.62 0.92 -14.32
CA VAL A 426 13.82 -0.10 -15.35
C VAL A 426 12.54 -0.43 -16.08
N GLY A 427 12.48 -0.12 -17.38
CA GLY A 427 11.36 -0.51 -18.24
C GLY A 427 10.07 0.24 -17.98
N ASP A 428 10.12 1.36 -17.27
CA ASP A 428 8.99 2.27 -17.09
C ASP A 428 8.57 2.87 -18.43
N GLN A 429 7.27 3.05 -18.66
CA GLN A 429 6.69 3.50 -19.92
C GLN A 429 6.03 4.86 -19.75
N PHE A 430 6.44 5.82 -20.57
CA PHE A 430 5.94 7.18 -20.51
C PHE A 430 5.18 7.53 -21.80
N ALA A 431 4.00 8.11 -21.67
CA ALA A 431 3.26 8.65 -22.80
C ALA A 431 3.92 9.95 -23.35
N ARG A 432 4.79 10.58 -22.55
CA ARG A 432 5.52 11.82 -22.89
C ARG A 432 7.02 11.60 -23.10
N THR A 433 7.67 12.60 -23.70
CA THR A 433 9.10 12.57 -24.03
C THR A 433 10.01 13.01 -22.88
N GLU A 434 9.50 13.75 -21.89
CA GLU A 434 10.26 14.32 -20.78
C GLU A 434 9.94 13.57 -19.49
N ALA A 435 10.68 12.51 -19.25
CA ALA A 435 10.20 11.54 -18.31
C ALA A 435 10.86 11.57 -16.93
N ILE A 436 12.16 11.88 -16.87
CA ILE A 436 12.91 11.72 -15.62
C ILE A 436 13.83 12.88 -15.39
N ALA A 437 13.67 13.57 -14.26
CA ALA A 437 14.65 14.47 -13.71
C ALA A 437 15.37 13.83 -12.54
N LYS A 438 16.54 14.36 -12.26
CA LYS A 438 17.30 14.07 -11.05
C LYS A 438 18.09 15.30 -10.62
N SER A 439 18.36 15.40 -9.34
CA SER A 439 19.29 16.39 -8.82
C SER A 439 20.71 16.18 -9.32
N SER A 440 21.45 17.25 -9.50
CA SER A 440 22.81 17.18 -10.01
C SER A 440 23.73 16.37 -9.09
N GLY A 441 24.49 15.44 -9.68
CA GLY A 441 25.50 14.66 -8.96
C GLY A 441 25.07 13.27 -8.51
N ILE A 442 23.81 12.90 -8.69
CA ILE A 442 23.28 11.62 -8.21
C ILE A 442 23.32 10.55 -9.32
N PRO A 443 23.98 9.39 -9.14
CA PRO A 443 23.97 8.32 -10.13
C PRO A 443 22.66 7.55 -10.14
N CYS A 444 21.93 7.60 -11.26
CA CYS A 444 20.72 6.81 -11.52
C CYS A 444 20.86 6.01 -12.80
N ILE A 445 20.22 4.85 -12.87
CA ILE A 445 20.14 4.03 -14.08
C ILE A 445 18.70 4.07 -14.60
N ASN A 446 18.51 4.60 -15.80
CA ASN A 446 17.21 4.71 -16.44
C ASN A 446 17.23 3.89 -17.74
N ILE A 447 16.41 2.82 -17.79
CA ILE A 447 16.26 1.98 -18.98
C ILE A 447 14.80 2.01 -19.41
N HIS A 448 14.54 2.66 -20.55
CA HIS A 448 13.18 2.84 -21.07
C HIS A 448 12.89 2.00 -22.30
N ASN A 449 11.61 1.83 -22.61
CA ASN A 449 11.10 1.13 -23.80
C ASN A 449 11.34 1.89 -25.11
N ARG A 450 11.60 3.19 -25.06
CA ARG A 450 12.12 3.97 -26.20
C ARG A 450 13.62 4.10 -26.04
N ILE A 451 14.38 3.71 -27.06
CA ILE A 451 15.83 3.51 -27.14
C ILE A 451 16.66 4.78 -26.80
N ASN A 452 16.21 5.58 -25.91
CA ASN A 452 16.99 6.69 -25.37
C ASN A 452 17.44 6.26 -23.96
N ILE A 453 18.62 5.67 -23.89
CA ILE A 453 19.37 5.66 -22.64
C ILE A 453 19.78 7.11 -22.41
N ALA A 454 18.91 7.87 -21.77
CA ALA A 454 19.25 9.22 -21.35
C ALA A 454 20.04 9.12 -20.04
N PHE A 455 21.33 9.37 -20.10
CA PHE A 455 22.14 9.63 -18.92
C PHE A 455 22.17 11.14 -18.72
N GLU A 456 21.33 11.67 -17.85
CA GLU A 456 21.40 13.07 -17.45
C GLU A 456 22.27 13.21 -16.20
N GLY A 457 23.15 14.20 -16.21
CA GLY A 457 24.16 14.45 -15.18
C GLY A 457 25.45 13.66 -15.39
N SER A 458 26.34 13.67 -14.41
CA SER A 458 27.64 12.96 -14.42
C SER A 458 27.51 11.45 -14.26
N ALA A 459 26.50 10.86 -14.90
CA ALA A 459 26.27 9.42 -14.86
C ALA A 459 27.38 8.66 -15.57
N ARG A 460 27.84 7.63 -14.93
CA ARG A 460 28.93 6.77 -15.38
C ARG A 460 28.36 5.43 -15.81
N PHE A 461 28.47 5.10 -17.10
CA PHE A 461 28.12 3.78 -17.61
C PHE A 461 29.34 2.85 -17.54
N LYS A 462 29.24 1.73 -16.82
CA LYS A 462 30.33 0.76 -16.67
C LYS A 462 29.86 -0.64 -17.06
N LEU A 463 30.54 -1.27 -18.01
CA LEU A 463 30.37 -2.66 -18.38
C LEU A 463 31.75 -3.36 -18.25
N GLY A 464 31.98 -4.03 -17.16
CA GLY A 464 33.30 -4.60 -16.85
C GLY A 464 34.36 -3.49 -16.69
N SER A 465 35.42 -3.53 -17.49
CA SER A 465 36.44 -2.46 -17.56
C SER A 465 36.07 -1.29 -18.47
N TYR A 466 35.00 -1.42 -19.28
CA TYR A 466 34.52 -0.34 -20.13
C TYR A 466 33.69 0.65 -19.32
N GLN A 467 34.12 1.92 -19.33
CA GLN A 467 33.43 3.00 -18.65
C GLN A 467 33.25 4.17 -19.63
N ARG A 468 32.04 4.74 -19.65
CA ARG A 468 31.75 5.95 -20.43
C ARG A 468 31.09 6.99 -19.51
N ASP A 469 31.70 8.17 -19.41
CA ASP A 469 31.12 9.34 -18.77
C ASP A 469 30.41 10.18 -19.85
N THR A 470 29.22 10.67 -19.55
CA THR A 470 28.40 11.40 -20.51
C THR A 470 28.56 12.89 -20.37
N GLY A 471 28.71 13.56 -21.53
CA GLY A 471 28.43 14.99 -21.73
C GLY A 471 29.10 15.97 -20.78
N GLN A 472 30.44 16.05 -20.79
CA GLN A 472 31.14 17.11 -20.09
C GLN A 472 31.27 18.36 -20.99
N THR A 473 31.20 19.53 -20.38
CA THR A 473 31.43 20.82 -21.08
C THR A 473 32.51 21.60 -20.35
N VAL A 474 33.51 22.05 -21.07
CA VAL A 474 34.62 22.86 -20.54
C VAL A 474 34.90 24.02 -21.47
N THR A 475 35.14 25.20 -20.89
CA THR A 475 35.61 26.35 -21.63
C THR A 475 37.12 26.25 -21.79
N LEU A 476 37.61 26.31 -23.04
CA LEU A 476 39.01 26.39 -23.40
C LEU A 476 39.35 27.85 -23.60
N SER A 477 40.14 28.44 -22.70
CA SER A 477 40.52 29.85 -22.78
C SER A 477 41.38 30.12 -23.99
N ASP A 478 41.27 31.32 -24.54
CA ASP A 478 42.08 31.78 -25.66
C ASP A 478 43.56 31.89 -25.28
N SER A 479 44.44 31.77 -26.27
CA SER A 479 45.90 31.99 -26.13
C SER A 479 46.56 31.09 -25.08
N GLN A 480 46.14 29.85 -24.97
CA GLN A 480 46.73 28.89 -24.05
C GLN A 480 47.70 27.96 -24.75
N THR A 481 48.69 27.47 -24.00
CA THR A 481 49.65 26.46 -24.48
C THR A 481 49.74 25.35 -23.41
N ASP A 482 49.51 24.10 -23.82
CA ASP A 482 49.60 22.90 -22.99
C ASP A 482 48.91 23.04 -21.62
N THR A 483 47.77 23.73 -21.60
CA THR A 483 47.03 23.99 -20.39
C THR A 483 46.28 22.72 -19.97
N PRO A 484 46.39 22.30 -18.70
CA PRO A 484 45.70 21.12 -18.20
C PRO A 484 44.18 21.18 -18.33
N LEU A 485 43.60 20.16 -18.89
CA LEU A 485 42.13 19.98 -18.99
C LEU A 485 41.61 19.15 -17.85
N PHE A 486 42.19 17.97 -17.64
CA PHE A 486 41.92 17.07 -16.49
C PHE A 486 43.05 16.06 -16.33
N ASN A 487 43.08 15.42 -15.16
CA ASN A 487 44.05 14.39 -14.78
C ASN A 487 43.40 13.03 -14.61
N ILE A 488 44.11 11.96 -15.02
CA ILE A 488 43.70 10.57 -14.86
C ILE A 488 44.86 9.79 -14.25
N ASP A 489 44.60 8.98 -13.25
CA ASP A 489 45.58 8.04 -12.71
C ASP A 489 45.78 6.89 -13.71
N ALA A 490 47.01 6.68 -14.19
CA ALA A 490 47.36 5.63 -15.12
C ALA A 490 47.15 4.22 -14.57
N SER A 491 47.08 4.07 -13.24
CA SER A 491 46.68 2.79 -12.60
C SER A 491 45.20 2.47 -12.76
N VAL A 492 44.38 3.51 -12.95
CA VAL A 492 42.92 3.39 -13.11
C VAL A 492 42.54 3.26 -14.59
N ALA A 493 43.17 4.00 -15.47
CA ALA A 493 42.85 3.97 -16.90
C ALA A 493 44.14 4.01 -17.75
N LYS A 494 44.53 2.86 -18.28
CA LYS A 494 45.69 2.71 -19.18
C LYS A 494 45.39 3.15 -20.61
N ALA A 495 44.16 3.02 -21.03
CA ALA A 495 43.70 3.48 -22.34
C ALA A 495 42.33 4.10 -22.23
N PHE A 496 42.14 5.26 -22.83
CA PHE A 496 40.86 5.95 -22.91
C PHE A 496 40.69 6.72 -24.19
N ALA A 497 39.47 7.11 -24.48
CA ALA A 497 39.16 8.01 -25.59
C ALA A 497 38.20 9.12 -25.15
N LEU A 498 38.34 10.27 -25.78
CA LEU A 498 37.38 11.37 -25.72
C LEU A 498 36.68 11.46 -27.07
N ASP A 499 35.39 11.21 -27.11
CA ASP A 499 34.57 11.62 -28.24
C ASP A 499 34.17 13.09 -28.00
N TYR A 500 34.53 14.00 -28.88
CA TYR A 500 34.44 15.43 -28.61
C TYR A 500 33.82 16.25 -29.73
N THR A 501 33.27 17.40 -29.36
CA THR A 501 32.95 18.52 -30.26
C THR A 501 33.51 19.81 -29.66
N ILE A 502 34.26 20.56 -30.42
CA ILE A 502 34.78 21.88 -30.04
C ILE A 502 34.08 22.92 -30.91
N VAL A 503 33.54 23.94 -30.27
CA VAL A 503 32.92 25.10 -30.94
C VAL A 503 33.67 26.35 -30.58
N ARG A 504 34.13 27.09 -31.60
CA ARG A 504 34.82 28.37 -31.43
C ARG A 504 34.33 29.35 -32.48
N GLY A 505 33.54 30.33 -32.06
CA GLY A 505 32.83 31.22 -32.96
C GLY A 505 31.86 30.45 -33.89
N THR A 506 32.09 30.54 -35.18
CA THR A 506 31.36 29.79 -36.21
C THR A 506 32.03 28.47 -36.60
N GLY A 507 33.25 28.24 -36.10
CA GLY A 507 34.02 27.03 -36.37
C GLY A 507 33.60 25.89 -35.44
N VAL A 508 33.49 24.70 -36.01
CA VAL A 508 33.14 23.48 -35.29
C VAL A 508 34.09 22.38 -35.72
N ARG A 509 34.69 21.71 -34.72
CA ARG A 509 35.48 20.49 -34.91
C ARG A 509 34.86 19.36 -34.09
N THR A 510 34.68 18.21 -34.69
CA THR A 510 34.24 16.99 -34.01
C THR A 510 35.23 15.87 -34.27
N GLY A 511 35.47 15.02 -33.25
CA GLY A 511 36.49 13.99 -33.40
C GLY A 511 36.56 13.03 -32.20
N ARG A 512 37.60 12.21 -32.28
CA ARG A 512 37.96 11.29 -31.21
C ARG A 512 39.44 11.47 -30.86
N PHE A 513 39.70 11.78 -29.60
CA PHE A 513 41.05 11.84 -29.04
C PHE A 513 41.30 10.59 -28.22
N THR A 514 42.26 9.77 -28.62
CA THR A 514 42.56 8.48 -27.96
C THR A 514 43.94 8.58 -27.30
N VAL A 515 44.03 8.10 -26.07
CA VAL A 515 45.25 8.07 -25.26
C VAL A 515 45.52 6.63 -24.81
N VAL A 516 46.78 6.20 -24.91
CA VAL A 516 47.27 4.91 -24.41
C VAL A 516 48.57 5.19 -23.64
N SER A 517 48.65 4.71 -22.42
CA SER A 517 49.83 4.79 -21.57
C SER A 517 50.41 3.44 -21.29
N SER A 518 51.74 3.32 -21.27
CA SER A 518 52.43 2.16 -20.77
C SER A 518 52.60 2.24 -19.26
N THR A 519 52.42 1.14 -18.53
CA THR A 519 52.46 1.07 -17.06
C THR A 519 53.86 1.08 -16.47
N ASP A 520 54.91 1.37 -17.24
CA ASP A 520 56.29 1.30 -16.78
C ASP A 520 56.82 2.60 -16.14
N GLY A 521 55.98 3.61 -16.00
CA GLY A 521 56.31 4.89 -15.35
C GLY A 521 57.29 5.77 -16.11
N ASN A 522 57.58 5.48 -17.37
CA ASN A 522 58.61 6.13 -18.16
C ASN A 522 58.07 7.08 -19.26
N ASN A 523 57.04 7.82 -19.02
CA ASN A 523 56.49 8.81 -19.99
C ASN A 523 56.14 8.24 -21.38
N ASN A 524 55.81 6.96 -21.46
CA ASN A 524 55.46 6.31 -22.72
C ASN A 524 53.95 6.44 -23.00
N ILE A 525 53.55 7.67 -23.25
CA ILE A 525 52.19 7.97 -23.66
C ILE A 525 52.10 8.14 -25.16
N VAL A 526 51.15 7.51 -25.78
CA VAL A 526 50.82 7.70 -27.19
C VAL A 526 49.38 8.21 -27.28
N TYR A 527 49.20 9.26 -28.04
CA TYR A 527 47.85 9.77 -28.31
C TYR A 527 47.64 10.05 -29.80
N THR A 528 46.40 9.95 -30.21
CA THR A 528 45.98 10.29 -31.57
C THR A 528 44.72 11.15 -31.50
N ASP A 529 44.66 12.17 -32.31
CA ASP A 529 43.49 13.02 -32.50
C ASP A 529 42.96 12.83 -33.92
N SER A 530 41.79 12.27 -34.06
CA SER A 530 41.10 12.04 -35.33
C SER A 530 39.85 12.91 -35.39
N GLY A 531 39.94 14.11 -35.93
CA GLY A 531 38.80 15.04 -36.02
C GLY A 531 38.60 15.58 -37.42
N SER A 532 37.38 16.04 -37.66
CA SER A 532 37.00 16.82 -38.85
C SER A 532 36.50 18.19 -38.41
N GLU A 533 36.90 19.20 -39.12
CA GLU A 533 36.49 20.58 -38.83
C GLU A 533 35.97 21.29 -40.08
N ASN A 534 35.04 22.22 -39.92
CA ASN A 534 34.50 23.04 -41.01
C ASN A 534 35.38 24.26 -41.34
N SER A 535 36.24 24.64 -40.40
CA SER A 535 37.26 25.68 -40.53
C SER A 535 38.33 25.46 -39.45
N ASP A 536 39.57 25.94 -39.67
CA ASP A 536 40.58 25.85 -38.62
C ASP A 536 40.14 26.67 -37.41
N ILE A 537 39.83 25.95 -36.31
CA ILE A 537 39.42 26.55 -35.05
C ILE A 537 40.59 26.92 -34.14
N GLY A 538 41.82 26.59 -34.55
CA GLY A 538 43.04 26.88 -33.79
C GLY A 538 43.06 26.24 -32.41
N VAL A 539 42.52 25.04 -32.26
CA VAL A 539 42.51 24.27 -31.01
C VAL A 539 43.13 22.88 -31.26
N SER A 540 44.08 22.49 -30.43
CA SER A 540 44.64 21.13 -30.42
C SER A 540 44.57 20.52 -29.03
N LEU A 541 44.38 19.20 -28.99
CA LEU A 541 44.43 18.40 -27.78
C LEU A 541 45.74 17.62 -27.72
N GLY A 542 46.28 17.47 -26.53
CA GLY A 542 47.50 16.71 -26.25
C GLY A 542 47.38 15.93 -24.96
N ALA A 543 48.33 15.06 -24.70
CA ALA A 543 48.42 14.35 -23.42
C ALA A 543 49.88 14.19 -23.02
N ASN A 544 50.16 14.27 -21.73
CA ASN A 544 51.45 13.97 -21.14
C ASN A 544 51.24 13.09 -19.88
N GLU A 545 52.28 12.37 -19.48
CA GLU A 545 52.27 11.57 -18.27
C GLU A 545 53.43 11.93 -17.38
N LEU A 546 53.16 12.13 -16.11
CA LEU A 546 54.16 12.39 -15.09
C LEU A 546 53.82 11.59 -13.81
N LEU A 547 54.75 10.77 -13.36
CA LEU A 547 54.62 9.99 -12.11
C LEU A 547 53.32 9.18 -12.03
N GLY A 548 52.90 8.55 -13.11
CA GLY A 548 51.69 7.75 -13.16
C GLY A 548 50.40 8.57 -13.29
N THR A 549 50.49 9.86 -13.50
CA THR A 549 49.32 10.70 -13.77
C THR A 549 49.33 11.15 -15.23
N ILE A 550 48.29 10.77 -15.97
CA ILE A 550 48.05 11.23 -17.34
C ILE A 550 47.30 12.57 -17.27
N THR A 551 47.90 13.60 -17.84
CA THR A 551 47.26 14.91 -17.96
C THR A 551 46.87 15.13 -19.42
N VAL A 552 45.60 15.32 -19.69
CA VAL A 552 45.10 15.81 -20.97
C VAL A 552 45.25 17.32 -20.99
N VAL A 553 45.84 17.85 -22.05
CA VAL A 553 46.11 19.30 -22.21
C VAL A 553 45.49 19.84 -23.49
N TYR A 554 45.32 21.13 -23.55
CA TYR A 554 44.88 21.80 -24.76
C TYR A 554 45.76 23.03 -25.08
N THR A 555 45.84 23.35 -26.35
CA THR A 555 46.48 24.56 -26.85
C THR A 555 45.49 25.30 -27.74
N THR A 556 45.42 26.63 -27.59
CA THR A 556 44.55 27.51 -28.38
C THR A 556 45.36 28.65 -29.01
N THR A 557 45.09 28.92 -30.28
CA THR A 557 45.67 30.09 -30.95
C THR A 557 45.05 31.41 -30.46
N ALA A 558 45.81 32.52 -30.49
CA ALA A 558 45.34 33.81 -30.04
C ALA A 558 44.41 34.45 -31.09
N ILE A 559 43.12 34.41 -30.87
CA ILE A 559 42.10 35.06 -31.71
C ILE A 559 41.09 35.89 -30.92
N ALA A 560 41.38 36.14 -29.63
CA ALA A 560 40.53 36.86 -28.68
C ALA A 560 39.13 36.22 -28.50
N GLN A 561 39.03 34.88 -28.58
CA GLN A 561 37.81 34.14 -28.40
C GLN A 561 38.08 32.78 -27.76
N ASP A 562 37.36 32.49 -26.70
CA ASP A 562 37.36 31.16 -26.05
C ASP A 562 36.64 30.11 -26.90
N ALA A 563 36.98 28.86 -26.70
CA ALA A 563 36.28 27.73 -27.29
C ALA A 563 35.48 26.94 -26.23
N GLN A 564 34.41 26.29 -26.65
CA GLN A 564 33.65 25.36 -25.82
C GLN A 564 33.95 23.93 -26.27
N LEU A 565 34.45 23.13 -25.36
CA LEU A 565 34.66 21.69 -25.54
C LEU A 565 33.51 20.91 -24.92
N TYR A 566 32.82 20.16 -25.75
CA TYR A 566 31.85 19.15 -25.34
C TYR A 566 32.46 17.78 -25.56
N TYR A 567 32.54 16.93 -24.51
CA TYR A 567 33.15 15.61 -24.67
C TYR A 567 32.48 14.53 -23.82
N SER A 568 32.63 13.31 -24.27
CA SER A 568 32.36 12.11 -23.48
C SER A 568 33.65 11.33 -23.30
N PHE A 569 33.90 10.90 -22.07
CA PHE A 569 35.06 10.07 -21.72
C PHE A 569 34.72 8.62 -21.86
N VAL A 570 35.59 7.84 -22.51
CA VAL A 570 35.44 6.40 -22.69
C VAL A 570 36.70 5.71 -22.19
N GLN A 571 36.64 5.01 -21.10
CA GLN A 571 37.74 4.15 -20.63
C GLN A 571 37.76 2.87 -21.46
N LEU A 572 38.92 2.54 -22.06
CA LEU A 572 39.09 1.37 -22.92
C LEU A 572 39.80 0.22 -22.22
N ALA A 573 40.67 0.50 -21.23
CA ALA A 573 41.38 -0.49 -20.44
C ALA A 573 41.89 0.14 -19.11
#